data_74819ec8f9a3a7fd4c4706ee3546b169
#
_entry.id   74819ec8f9a3a7fd4c4706ee3546b169
#
_cell.length_a   1.000
_cell.length_b   1.000
_cell.length_c   1.000
_cell.angle_alpha   90.00
_cell.angle_beta   90.00
_cell.angle_gamma   90.00
#
_symmetry.space_group_name_H-M   'P 1'
#
loop_
_entity.id
_entity.type
_entity.pdbx_description
1 polymer ?
#
loop_
_entity_poly.entity_id
_entity_poly.type
_entity_poly.pdbx_seq_one_letter_code
_entity_poly.pdbx_strand_id
1 'polypeptide(L)'
;LVRDWTLAGIVEHPLKDNILARVWNRWRVHPNIVKQKTESSTADLLHITDQEQAHLVPKNSRIPVAVTVHDLFHINPRKITIDNDVINVGENNPNLFRKFDINKLKSGLSRADLLICISESTRNEVKRLFPNKKTALVRHQIDVDHWDPQLNPKSSELISNFYDSEKCLIITVGSNEPRKRLDLVNDIILGLDQEVSREINLVNIGSDISLDEDQLISSFQHAEALLFPSVSEGFGYPPAEAMAAGCKVLASDSAAHNEIIPN
;
A
#
# COMPACT_ATOMS: atom_id res chain seq x y z
N LEU A 1 -23.22 7.51 17.33
CA LEU A 1 -24.23 7.91 16.32
C LEU A 1 -23.64 7.57 14.94
N VAL A 2 -23.95 6.38 14.43
CA VAL A 2 -23.74 6.05 13.01
C VAL A 2 -24.78 6.85 12.25
N ARG A 3 -24.35 7.91 11.57
CA ARG A 3 -25.19 8.58 10.56
C ARG A 3 -24.98 7.83 9.25
N ASP A 4 -26.05 7.53 8.56
CA ASP A 4 -26.00 6.98 7.21
C ASP A 4 -25.27 7.97 6.30
N TRP A 5 -24.18 7.50 5.68
CA TRP A 5 -23.44 8.27 4.72
C TRP A 5 -24.08 8.07 3.35
N THR A 6 -24.47 9.16 2.71
CA THR A 6 -24.91 9.12 1.32
C THR A 6 -23.81 9.66 0.43
N LEU A 7 -23.45 8.88 -0.60
CA LEU A 7 -22.48 9.31 -1.60
C LEU A 7 -23.10 10.35 -2.51
N ALA A 8 -22.69 11.62 -2.39
CA ALA A 8 -23.21 12.71 -3.22
C ALA A 8 -22.66 12.66 -4.67
N GLY A 9 -21.53 12.04 -4.89
CA GLY A 9 -20.95 11.82 -6.22
C GLY A 9 -19.49 11.44 -6.16
N ILE A 10 -18.98 10.89 -7.27
CA ILE A 10 -17.56 10.52 -7.48
C ILE A 10 -16.97 11.46 -8.53
N VAL A 11 -15.72 11.86 -8.31
CA VAL A 11 -14.92 12.59 -9.29
C VAL A 11 -13.76 11.70 -9.73
N GLU A 12 -13.89 11.12 -10.90
CA GLU A 12 -12.86 10.26 -11.47
C GLU A 12 -11.77 11.06 -12.17
N HIS A 13 -10.56 10.50 -12.18
CA HIS A 13 -9.44 11.07 -12.92
C HIS A 13 -9.52 10.68 -14.39
N PRO A 14 -9.65 11.64 -15.32
CA PRO A 14 -9.67 11.31 -16.74
C PRO A 14 -8.32 10.79 -17.20
N LEU A 15 -8.27 9.54 -17.64
CA LEU A 15 -7.08 8.95 -18.25
C LEU A 15 -6.82 9.58 -19.63
N LYS A 16 -5.58 9.87 -19.94
CA LYS A 16 -5.13 10.36 -21.25
C LYS A 16 -3.84 9.63 -21.65
N ASP A 17 -3.69 9.30 -22.92
CA ASP A 17 -2.58 8.50 -23.40
C ASP A 17 -1.28 9.33 -23.55
N ASN A 18 -1.38 10.63 -23.77
CA ASN A 18 -0.24 11.53 -23.97
C ASN A 18 0.30 12.06 -22.64
N ILE A 19 1.61 11.99 -22.42
CA ILE A 19 2.31 12.44 -21.19
C ILE A 19 2.04 13.92 -20.89
N LEU A 20 2.12 14.81 -21.89
CA LEU A 20 1.86 16.24 -21.70
C LEU A 20 0.40 16.50 -21.29
N ALA A 21 -0.54 15.76 -21.90
CA ALA A 21 -1.94 15.83 -21.53
C ALA A 21 -2.19 15.29 -20.10
N ARG A 22 -1.47 14.23 -19.67
CA ARG A 22 -1.53 13.73 -18.28
C ARG A 22 -1.08 14.79 -17.29
N VAL A 23 0.06 15.45 -17.56
CA VAL A 23 0.62 16.53 -16.72
C VAL A 23 -0.36 17.70 -16.63
N TRP A 24 -0.91 18.16 -17.76
CA TRP A 24 -1.89 19.23 -17.81
C TRP A 24 -3.17 18.88 -17.06
N ASN A 25 -3.70 17.65 -17.25
CA ASN A 25 -4.87 17.17 -16.55
C ASN A 25 -4.62 17.13 -15.04
N ARG A 26 -3.50 16.55 -14.60
CA ARG A 26 -3.17 16.41 -13.18
C ARG A 26 -3.12 17.77 -12.46
N TRP A 27 -2.50 18.77 -13.08
CA TRP A 27 -2.20 20.02 -12.37
C TRP A 27 -3.17 21.17 -12.66
N ARG A 28 -4.02 21.06 -13.69
CA ARG A 28 -4.94 22.13 -14.10
C ARG A 28 -6.38 21.64 -14.23
N VAL A 29 -6.62 20.63 -15.05
CA VAL A 29 -7.99 20.22 -15.39
C VAL A 29 -8.67 19.57 -14.17
N HIS A 30 -8.05 18.55 -13.59
CA HIS A 30 -8.62 17.78 -12.49
C HIS A 30 -8.85 18.64 -11.23
N PRO A 31 -7.90 19.46 -10.75
CA PRO A 31 -8.16 20.37 -9.63
C PRO A 31 -9.32 21.33 -9.86
N ASN A 32 -9.49 21.83 -11.10
CA ASN A 32 -10.61 22.71 -11.44
C ASN A 32 -11.95 21.94 -11.42
N ILE A 33 -11.98 20.72 -11.96
CA ILE A 33 -13.18 19.86 -11.92
C ILE A 33 -13.59 19.59 -10.47
N VAL A 34 -12.64 19.18 -9.62
CA VAL A 34 -12.90 18.93 -8.20
C VAL A 34 -13.43 20.17 -7.52
N LYS A 35 -12.80 21.33 -7.74
CA LYS A 35 -13.25 22.61 -7.19
C LYS A 35 -14.69 22.94 -7.63
N GLN A 36 -14.98 22.90 -8.93
CA GLN A 36 -16.31 23.21 -9.46
C GLN A 36 -17.39 22.25 -8.92
N LYS A 37 -17.12 20.95 -8.92
CA LYS A 37 -18.06 19.95 -8.38
C LYS A 37 -18.28 20.15 -6.88
N THR A 38 -17.23 20.48 -6.10
CA THR A 38 -17.35 20.77 -4.68
C THR A 38 -18.18 22.03 -4.42
N GLU A 39 -18.02 23.08 -5.23
CA GLU A 39 -18.75 24.33 -5.11
C GLU A 39 -20.25 24.22 -5.51
N SER A 40 -20.56 23.34 -6.49
CA SER A 40 -21.93 23.11 -6.99
C SER A 40 -22.67 21.97 -6.27
N SER A 41 -21.98 21.19 -5.42
CA SER A 41 -22.54 20.07 -4.69
C SER A 41 -23.23 20.52 -3.41
N THR A 42 -24.20 19.72 -2.95
CA THR A 42 -24.80 19.79 -1.61
C THR A 42 -24.05 18.93 -0.59
N ALA A 43 -22.86 18.41 -0.95
CA ALA A 43 -22.04 17.59 -0.07
C ALA A 43 -21.54 18.36 1.15
N ASP A 44 -21.48 17.68 2.30
CA ASP A 44 -21.00 18.23 3.56
C ASP A 44 -19.49 18.00 3.77
N LEU A 45 -18.87 17.14 2.95
CA LEU A 45 -17.48 16.75 3.05
C LEU A 45 -16.91 16.40 1.67
N LEU A 46 -15.70 16.84 1.37
CA LEU A 46 -14.87 16.30 0.29
C LEU A 46 -13.88 15.30 0.87
N HIS A 47 -13.93 14.06 0.43
CA HIS A 47 -12.96 13.04 0.80
C HIS A 47 -12.06 12.69 -0.39
N ILE A 48 -10.75 12.88 -0.23
CA ILE A 48 -9.71 12.45 -1.16
C ILE A 48 -9.12 11.17 -0.60
N THR A 49 -9.31 10.08 -1.31
CA THR A 49 -9.05 8.71 -0.82
C THR A 49 -7.59 8.28 -0.88
N ASP A 50 -6.70 9.13 -1.42
CA ASP A 50 -5.28 8.83 -1.58
C ASP A 50 -4.42 10.09 -1.45
N GLN A 51 -3.34 10.04 -0.66
CA GLN A 51 -2.38 11.14 -0.51
C GLN A 51 -1.71 11.56 -1.82
N GLU A 52 -1.54 10.66 -2.79
CA GLU A 52 -1.01 10.98 -4.13
C GLU A 52 -1.96 11.87 -4.94
N GLN A 53 -3.20 12.04 -4.47
CA GLN A 53 -4.19 12.96 -5.00
C GLN A 53 -4.36 14.24 -4.15
N ALA A 54 -3.54 14.45 -3.12
CA ALA A 54 -3.67 15.60 -2.21
C ALA A 54 -3.53 16.96 -2.93
N HIS A 55 -2.91 17.02 -4.11
CA HIS A 55 -2.87 18.23 -4.94
C HIS A 55 -4.26 18.73 -5.36
N LEU A 56 -5.29 17.86 -5.28
CA LEU A 56 -6.69 18.18 -5.58
C LEU A 56 -7.40 18.95 -4.46
N VAL A 57 -6.85 19.00 -3.24
CA VAL A 57 -7.42 19.78 -2.13
C VAL A 57 -7.55 21.24 -2.57
N PRO A 58 -8.78 21.81 -2.64
CA PRO A 58 -8.98 23.19 -3.07
C PRO A 58 -8.28 24.18 -2.16
N LYS A 59 -7.83 25.32 -2.70
CA LYS A 59 -7.18 26.36 -1.88
C LYS A 59 -8.14 26.99 -0.89
N ASN A 60 -9.40 27.16 -1.30
CA ASN A 60 -10.46 27.74 -0.50
C ASN A 60 -11.70 26.85 -0.66
N SER A 61 -11.77 25.80 0.14
CA SER A 61 -12.96 24.94 0.16
C SER A 61 -14.04 25.55 1.06
N ARG A 62 -15.31 25.45 0.64
CA ARG A 62 -16.47 25.85 1.45
C ARG A 62 -16.88 24.76 2.43
N ILE A 63 -16.49 23.52 2.15
CA ILE A 63 -16.79 22.35 2.97
C ILE A 63 -15.49 21.74 3.48
N PRO A 64 -15.49 21.04 4.61
CA PRO A 64 -14.32 20.34 5.12
C PRO A 64 -13.74 19.37 4.10
N VAL A 65 -12.42 19.18 4.14
CA VAL A 65 -11.70 18.27 3.27
C VAL A 65 -10.93 17.26 4.11
N ALA A 66 -11.20 15.98 3.91
CA ALA A 66 -10.43 14.88 4.45
C ALA A 66 -9.55 14.25 3.37
N VAL A 67 -8.35 13.81 3.75
CA VAL A 67 -7.45 13.04 2.86
C VAL A 67 -7.05 11.77 3.57
N THR A 68 -7.24 10.61 2.93
CA THR A 68 -6.67 9.35 3.41
C THR A 68 -5.19 9.29 3.04
N VAL A 69 -4.37 8.90 4.01
CA VAL A 69 -2.93 8.75 3.89
C VAL A 69 -2.59 7.28 4.10
N HIS A 70 -2.21 6.60 3.01
CA HIS A 70 -1.81 5.20 3.01
C HIS A 70 -0.34 5.06 3.43
N ASP A 71 0.53 5.90 2.91
CA ASP A 71 1.93 6.04 3.29
C ASP A 71 2.45 7.44 2.92
N LEU A 72 3.73 7.69 3.20
CA LEU A 72 4.39 8.93 2.82
C LEU A 72 5.72 8.70 2.09
N PHE A 73 5.94 7.51 1.53
CA PHE A 73 7.21 7.13 0.92
C PHE A 73 7.65 8.10 -0.18
N HIS A 74 6.73 8.50 -1.04
CA HIS A 74 7.00 9.43 -2.12
C HIS A 74 7.10 10.89 -1.65
N ILE A 75 6.41 11.23 -0.55
CA ILE A 75 6.37 12.59 0.00
C ILE A 75 7.57 12.84 0.93
N ASN A 76 8.01 11.78 1.61
CA ASN A 76 9.12 11.81 2.56
C ASN A 76 10.07 10.63 2.32
N PRO A 77 10.75 10.59 1.16
CA PRO A 77 11.73 9.55 0.90
C PRO A 77 12.85 9.59 1.93
N ARG A 78 13.29 8.41 2.36
CA ARG A 78 14.33 8.25 3.38
C ARG A 78 15.20 7.02 3.13
N LYS A 79 16.32 6.97 3.83
CA LYS A 79 17.17 5.79 3.90
C LYS A 79 17.01 5.14 5.26
N ILE A 80 16.92 3.83 5.28
CA ILE A 80 16.93 3.02 6.49
C ILE A 80 18.21 2.20 6.44
N THR A 81 18.99 2.22 7.53
CA THR A 81 20.19 1.40 7.68
C THR A 81 19.88 0.23 8.60
N ILE A 82 20.06 -0.98 8.11
CA ILE A 82 19.95 -2.22 8.88
C ILE A 82 21.30 -2.93 8.74
N ASP A 83 22.00 -3.12 9.85
CA ASP A 83 23.37 -3.57 9.88
C ASP A 83 24.25 -2.72 8.96
N ASN A 84 24.76 -3.28 7.84
CA ASN A 84 25.58 -2.57 6.87
C ASN A 84 24.82 -2.18 5.59
N ASP A 85 23.54 -2.56 5.47
CA ASP A 85 22.71 -2.29 4.30
C ASP A 85 22.01 -0.94 4.40
N VAL A 86 22.11 -0.15 3.34
CA VAL A 86 21.39 1.13 3.21
C VAL A 86 20.24 0.97 2.22
N ILE A 87 19.03 0.90 2.75
CA ILE A 87 17.81 0.63 2.00
C ILE A 87 17.07 1.92 1.71
N ASN A 88 16.75 2.15 0.44
CA ASN A 88 15.96 3.31 0.03
C ASN A 88 14.47 3.04 0.22
N VAL A 89 13.77 3.97 0.88
CA VAL A 89 12.32 4.00 1.00
C VAL A 89 11.81 5.23 0.27
N GLY A 90 11.07 5.00 -0.82
CA GLY A 90 10.65 6.06 -1.74
C GLY A 90 11.76 6.51 -2.70
N GLU A 91 11.47 7.53 -3.50
CA GLU A 91 12.39 8.06 -4.53
C GLU A 91 13.34 9.10 -3.94
N ASN A 92 14.58 8.70 -3.63
CA ASN A 92 15.55 9.58 -2.95
C ASN A 92 16.13 10.69 -3.84
N ASN A 93 16.11 10.52 -5.17
CA ASN A 93 16.60 11.52 -6.14
C ASN A 93 15.52 11.90 -7.15
N PRO A 94 14.43 12.52 -6.74
CA PRO A 94 13.36 12.90 -7.65
C PRO A 94 13.81 13.98 -8.63
N ASN A 95 13.42 13.85 -9.89
CA ASN A 95 13.64 14.88 -10.90
C ASN A 95 12.84 16.16 -10.59
N LEU A 96 13.07 17.24 -11.35
CA LEU A 96 12.42 18.53 -11.09
C LEU A 96 10.89 18.47 -11.14
N PHE A 97 10.33 17.68 -12.06
CA PHE A 97 8.87 17.48 -12.17
C PHE A 97 8.33 16.78 -10.91
N ARG A 98 9.01 15.71 -10.46
CA ARG A 98 8.60 14.98 -9.26
C ARG A 98 8.76 15.85 -8.01
N LYS A 99 9.82 16.65 -7.90
CA LYS A 99 9.97 17.62 -6.80
C LYS A 99 8.82 18.63 -6.77
N PHE A 100 8.42 19.13 -7.94
CA PHE A 100 7.28 20.02 -8.04
C PHE A 100 5.97 19.32 -7.61
N ASP A 101 5.74 18.11 -8.08
CA ASP A 101 4.57 17.30 -7.70
C ASP A 101 4.54 17.05 -6.18
N ILE A 102 5.63 16.60 -5.59
CA ILE A 102 5.77 16.39 -4.14
C ILE A 102 5.41 17.68 -3.37
N ASN A 103 5.88 18.83 -3.82
CA ASN A 103 5.53 20.10 -3.18
C ASN A 103 4.02 20.42 -3.29
N LYS A 104 3.37 20.04 -4.40
CA LYS A 104 1.92 20.16 -4.55
C LYS A 104 1.17 19.23 -3.60
N LEU A 105 1.64 17.99 -3.45
CA LEU A 105 1.06 17.02 -2.50
C LEU A 105 1.20 17.51 -1.05
N LYS A 106 2.40 17.93 -0.63
CA LYS A 106 2.63 18.53 0.71
C LYS A 106 1.74 19.73 0.96
N SER A 107 1.62 20.62 -0.03
CA SER A 107 0.74 21.81 0.06
C SER A 107 -0.74 21.38 0.16
N GLY A 108 -1.15 20.32 -0.53
CA GLY A 108 -2.49 19.76 -0.43
C GLY A 108 -2.80 19.20 0.95
N LEU A 109 -1.92 18.32 1.46
CA LEU A 109 -2.02 17.76 2.80
C LEU A 109 -2.06 18.86 3.88
N SER A 110 -1.26 19.90 3.70
CA SER A 110 -1.26 21.06 4.62
C SER A 110 -2.58 21.85 4.60
N ARG A 111 -3.36 21.82 3.51
CA ARG A 111 -4.67 22.48 3.40
C ARG A 111 -5.83 21.64 3.89
N ALA A 112 -5.69 20.31 3.88
CA ALA A 112 -6.75 19.42 4.35
C ALA A 112 -7.13 19.73 5.81
N ASP A 113 -8.40 19.58 6.16
CA ASP A 113 -8.89 19.78 7.54
C ASP A 113 -8.61 18.56 8.41
N LEU A 114 -8.60 17.36 7.80
CA LEU A 114 -8.36 16.08 8.46
C LEU A 114 -7.47 15.19 7.60
N LEU A 115 -6.47 14.57 8.20
CA LEU A 115 -5.68 13.50 7.60
C LEU A 115 -6.07 12.17 8.25
N ILE A 116 -6.66 11.27 7.46
CA ILE A 116 -7.08 9.93 7.89
C ILE A 116 -5.91 8.98 7.63
N CYS A 117 -5.33 8.43 8.67
CA CYS A 117 -4.19 7.52 8.60
C CYS A 117 -4.65 6.08 8.76
N ILE A 118 -4.10 5.18 7.97
CA ILE A 118 -4.51 3.76 7.93
C ILE A 118 -3.81 2.90 8.99
N SER A 119 -2.76 3.43 9.63
CA SER A 119 -2.00 2.76 10.69
C SER A 119 -1.45 3.81 11.68
N GLU A 120 -1.07 3.40 12.88
CA GLU A 120 -0.36 4.28 13.83
C GLU A 120 1.02 4.66 13.28
N SER A 121 1.69 3.76 12.59
CA SER A 121 2.96 4.03 11.92
C SER A 121 2.82 5.23 10.96
N THR A 122 1.84 5.18 10.04
CA THR A 122 1.54 6.28 9.12
C THR A 122 1.11 7.54 9.86
N ARG A 123 0.29 7.41 10.91
CA ARG A 123 -0.16 8.55 11.72
C ARG A 123 0.99 9.28 12.43
N ASN A 124 1.95 8.54 12.96
CA ASN A 124 3.12 9.10 13.62
C ASN A 124 4.01 9.85 12.62
N GLU A 125 4.17 9.32 11.41
CA GLU A 125 4.89 10.00 10.34
C GLU A 125 4.15 11.28 9.89
N VAL A 126 2.83 11.23 9.73
CA VAL A 126 1.99 12.40 9.44
C VAL A 126 2.13 13.47 10.52
N LYS A 127 2.04 13.11 11.80
CA LYS A 127 2.21 14.06 12.91
C LYS A 127 3.59 14.72 12.93
N ARG A 128 4.63 13.97 12.57
CA ARG A 128 6.00 14.49 12.46
C ARG A 128 6.15 15.50 11.33
N LEU A 129 5.54 15.25 10.16
CA LEU A 129 5.66 16.11 8.99
C LEU A 129 4.64 17.28 8.99
N PHE A 130 3.50 17.08 9.60
CA PHE A 130 2.39 18.02 9.66
C PHE A 130 1.87 18.18 11.10
N PRO A 131 2.68 18.71 12.04
CA PRO A 131 2.39 18.69 13.48
C PRO A 131 1.10 19.42 13.87
N ASN A 132 0.67 20.38 13.06
CA ASN A 132 -0.54 21.18 13.33
C ASN A 132 -1.81 20.61 12.67
N LYS A 133 -1.72 19.43 12.04
CA LYS A 133 -2.87 18.82 11.37
C LYS A 133 -3.65 17.90 12.30
N LYS A 134 -4.98 17.99 12.19
CA LYS A 134 -5.86 16.99 12.80
C LYS A 134 -5.66 15.65 12.09
N THR A 135 -5.52 14.60 12.87
CA THR A 135 -5.38 13.24 12.35
C THR A 135 -6.44 12.33 12.95
N ALA A 136 -6.95 11.41 12.16
CA ALA A 136 -7.75 10.27 12.62
C ALA A 136 -7.04 8.98 12.25
N LEU A 137 -7.20 7.95 13.06
CA LEU A 137 -6.76 6.59 12.73
C LEU A 137 -7.98 5.79 12.29
N VAL A 138 -7.94 5.29 11.07
CA VAL A 138 -8.93 4.36 10.53
C VAL A 138 -8.15 3.21 9.90
N ARG A 139 -7.97 2.14 10.66
CA ARG A 139 -7.22 0.98 10.17
C ARG A 139 -7.98 0.31 9.04
N HIS A 140 -7.24 -0.20 8.08
CA HIS A 140 -7.81 -1.08 7.08
C HIS A 140 -8.36 -2.35 7.74
N GLN A 141 -9.38 -2.89 7.10
CA GLN A 141 -10.00 -4.16 7.50
C GLN A 141 -9.68 -5.21 6.43
N ILE A 142 -9.52 -6.43 6.87
CA ILE A 142 -9.42 -7.61 6.01
C ILE A 142 -10.75 -8.34 6.12
N ASP A 143 -11.32 -8.68 4.99
CA ASP A 143 -12.47 -9.59 4.93
C ASP A 143 -11.96 -11.02 5.17
N VAL A 144 -11.95 -11.43 6.44
CA VAL A 144 -11.41 -12.74 6.84
C VAL A 144 -12.13 -13.87 6.12
N ASP A 145 -13.45 -13.78 5.95
CA ASP A 145 -14.24 -14.83 5.31
C ASP A 145 -13.83 -15.05 3.84
N HIS A 146 -13.36 -13.99 3.18
CA HIS A 146 -12.86 -14.05 1.80
C HIS A 146 -11.55 -14.85 1.67
N TRP A 147 -10.72 -14.84 2.70
CA TRP A 147 -9.41 -15.52 2.71
C TRP A 147 -9.44 -16.88 3.40
N ASP A 148 -10.40 -17.13 4.30
CA ASP A 148 -10.49 -18.33 5.12
C ASP A 148 -10.71 -19.58 4.27
N PRO A 149 -9.80 -20.59 4.33
CA PRO A 149 -9.93 -21.82 3.56
C PRO A 149 -11.16 -22.66 3.93
N GLN A 150 -11.79 -22.44 5.09
CA GLN A 150 -13.01 -23.12 5.48
C GLN A 150 -14.26 -22.51 4.80
N LEU A 151 -14.25 -21.21 4.57
CA LEU A 151 -15.39 -20.46 4.01
C LEU A 151 -15.25 -20.24 2.51
N ASN A 152 -14.02 -20.05 2.02
CA ASN A 152 -13.70 -19.81 0.61
C ASN A 152 -12.51 -20.69 0.15
N PRO A 153 -12.64 -22.04 0.14
CA PRO A 153 -11.54 -22.93 -0.25
C PRO A 153 -11.17 -22.75 -1.70
N LYS A 154 -9.87 -22.67 -1.99
CA LYS A 154 -9.34 -22.61 -3.35
C LYS A 154 -8.55 -23.89 -3.69
N SER A 155 -8.73 -24.38 -4.90
CA SER A 155 -7.97 -25.54 -5.39
C SER A 155 -6.52 -25.15 -5.69
N SER A 156 -5.57 -26.02 -5.36
CA SER A 156 -4.16 -25.88 -5.77
C SER A 156 -3.96 -25.96 -7.29
N GLU A 157 -4.94 -26.47 -8.04
CA GLU A 157 -4.91 -26.47 -9.50
C GLU A 157 -4.82 -25.07 -10.10
N LEU A 158 -5.37 -24.04 -9.40
CA LEU A 158 -5.28 -22.65 -9.82
C LEU A 158 -3.84 -22.11 -9.91
N ILE A 159 -2.93 -22.75 -9.18
CA ILE A 159 -1.52 -22.34 -9.07
C ILE A 159 -0.56 -23.43 -9.61
N SER A 160 -1.09 -24.46 -10.31
CA SER A 160 -0.33 -25.61 -10.81
C SER A 160 0.82 -25.25 -11.77
N ASN A 161 0.78 -24.07 -12.38
CA ASN A 161 1.84 -23.57 -13.26
C ASN A 161 3.15 -23.19 -12.53
N PHE A 162 3.12 -22.99 -11.22
CA PHE A 162 4.28 -22.65 -10.40
C PHE A 162 4.35 -23.41 -9.07
N TYR A 163 3.30 -24.13 -8.70
CA TYR A 163 3.23 -24.91 -7.47
C TYR A 163 3.70 -26.34 -7.71
N ASP A 164 4.69 -26.75 -6.95
CA ASP A 164 5.20 -28.12 -6.89
C ASP A 164 4.75 -28.75 -5.56
N SER A 165 3.77 -29.64 -5.61
CA SER A 165 3.18 -30.27 -4.40
C SER A 165 4.13 -31.18 -3.63
N GLU A 166 5.29 -31.54 -4.21
CA GLU A 166 6.33 -32.32 -3.54
C GLU A 166 7.33 -31.44 -2.79
N LYS A 167 7.20 -30.12 -2.92
CA LYS A 167 8.07 -29.14 -2.26
C LYS A 167 7.30 -28.22 -1.30
N CYS A 168 8.04 -27.67 -0.38
CA CYS A 168 7.56 -26.64 0.53
C CYS A 168 7.37 -25.32 -0.23
N LEU A 169 6.12 -24.89 -0.46
CA LEU A 169 5.84 -23.62 -1.11
C LEU A 169 6.10 -22.47 -0.13
N ILE A 170 7.09 -21.65 -0.44
CA ILE A 170 7.40 -20.39 0.26
C ILE A 170 7.08 -19.26 -0.71
N ILE A 171 6.36 -18.26 -0.25
CA ILE A 171 5.97 -17.12 -1.07
C ILE A 171 6.48 -15.79 -0.51
N THR A 172 6.71 -14.84 -1.41
CA THR A 172 6.80 -13.42 -1.11
C THR A 172 5.76 -12.66 -1.91
N VAL A 173 5.31 -11.51 -1.43
CA VAL A 173 4.34 -10.67 -2.15
C VAL A 173 4.82 -9.23 -2.18
N GLY A 174 5.03 -8.70 -3.38
CA GLY A 174 5.38 -7.30 -3.60
C GLY A 174 6.11 -7.04 -4.90
N SER A 175 6.21 -5.75 -5.23
CA SER A 175 7.03 -5.26 -6.34
C SER A 175 8.52 -5.32 -5.98
N ASN A 176 9.38 -5.23 -7.00
CA ASN A 176 10.83 -5.23 -6.82
C ASN A 176 11.38 -3.88 -6.30
N GLU A 177 10.72 -3.33 -5.28
CA GLU A 177 11.19 -2.13 -4.59
C GLU A 177 12.23 -2.48 -3.51
N PRO A 178 13.33 -1.71 -3.36
CA PRO A 178 14.37 -2.02 -2.37
C PRO A 178 13.84 -2.23 -0.94
N ARG A 179 12.79 -1.51 -0.54
CA ARG A 179 12.19 -1.64 0.79
C ARG A 179 11.54 -3.01 1.04
N LYS A 180 11.17 -3.74 -0.02
CA LYS A 180 10.55 -5.08 0.08
C LYS A 180 11.56 -6.18 0.39
N ARG A 181 12.85 -5.94 0.16
CA ARG A 181 13.96 -6.86 0.47
C ARG A 181 13.80 -8.25 -0.15
N LEU A 182 13.30 -8.33 -1.38
CA LEU A 182 13.24 -9.61 -2.12
C LEU A 182 14.63 -10.19 -2.38
N ASP A 183 15.64 -9.31 -2.53
CA ASP A 183 17.06 -9.65 -2.56
C ASP A 183 17.47 -10.53 -1.37
N LEU A 184 17.11 -10.10 -0.16
CA LEU A 184 17.42 -10.81 1.08
C LEU A 184 16.82 -12.22 1.11
N VAL A 185 15.55 -12.37 0.64
CA VAL A 185 14.92 -13.69 0.58
C VAL A 185 15.67 -14.62 -0.38
N ASN A 186 16.01 -14.13 -1.57
CA ASN A 186 16.77 -14.91 -2.54
C ASN A 186 18.15 -15.31 -1.98
N ASP A 187 18.86 -14.39 -1.34
CA ASP A 187 20.17 -14.66 -0.73
C ASP A 187 20.08 -15.70 0.38
N ILE A 188 19.04 -15.65 1.23
CA ILE A 188 18.80 -16.65 2.28
C ILE A 188 18.58 -18.04 1.65
N ILE A 189 17.69 -18.15 0.66
CA ILE A 189 17.42 -19.44 0.02
C ILE A 189 18.65 -20.00 -0.67
N LEU A 190 19.44 -19.15 -1.35
CA LEU A 190 20.70 -19.55 -1.98
C LEU A 190 21.79 -19.96 -0.97
N GLY A 191 21.73 -19.43 0.24
CA GLY A 191 22.66 -19.75 1.33
C GLY A 191 22.31 -21.01 2.13
N LEU A 192 21.16 -21.64 1.87
CA LEU A 192 20.76 -22.88 2.52
C LEU A 192 21.57 -24.08 1.98
N ASP A 193 21.68 -25.10 2.83
CA ASP A 193 22.22 -26.39 2.38
C ASP A 193 21.47 -26.90 1.15
N GLN A 194 22.21 -27.50 0.22
CA GLN A 194 21.66 -27.92 -1.08
C GLN A 194 20.49 -28.91 -0.95
N GLU A 195 20.52 -29.75 0.09
CA GLU A 195 19.42 -30.69 0.38
C GLU A 195 18.15 -29.92 0.77
N VAL A 196 18.25 -28.94 1.67
CA VAL A 196 17.12 -28.11 2.12
C VAL A 196 16.62 -27.23 0.99
N SER A 197 17.50 -26.59 0.24
CA SER A 197 17.12 -25.70 -0.86
C SER A 197 16.33 -26.42 -1.96
N ARG A 198 16.59 -27.71 -2.22
CA ARG A 198 15.86 -28.51 -3.20
C ARG A 198 14.41 -28.82 -2.81
N GLU A 199 14.13 -28.83 -1.50
CA GLU A 199 12.79 -29.07 -0.97
C GLU A 199 11.93 -27.78 -0.95
N ILE A 200 12.49 -26.64 -1.36
CA ILE A 200 11.80 -25.36 -1.35
C ILE A 200 11.38 -24.98 -2.78
N ASN A 201 10.11 -24.56 -2.90
CA ASN A 201 9.55 -23.90 -4.06
C ASN A 201 9.32 -22.43 -3.68
N LEU A 202 10.29 -21.53 -3.96
CA LEU A 202 10.14 -20.10 -3.72
C LEU A 202 9.44 -19.42 -4.88
N VAL A 203 8.41 -18.64 -4.58
CA VAL A 203 7.63 -17.87 -5.58
C VAL A 203 7.50 -16.41 -5.14
N ASN A 204 8.00 -15.49 -5.97
CA ASN A 204 7.91 -14.06 -5.74
C ASN A 204 6.71 -13.48 -6.51
N ILE A 205 5.58 -13.29 -5.82
CA ILE A 205 4.34 -12.77 -6.40
C ILE A 205 4.42 -11.25 -6.53
N GLY A 206 4.13 -10.74 -7.72
CA GLY A 206 4.17 -9.31 -8.04
C GLY A 206 5.49 -8.82 -8.62
N SER A 207 6.63 -9.52 -8.39
CA SER A 207 7.90 -9.27 -9.08
C SER A 207 8.12 -10.22 -10.26
N ASP A 208 7.97 -11.51 -10.04
CA ASP A 208 8.28 -12.55 -11.02
C ASP A 208 7.00 -13.02 -11.74
N ILE A 209 5.91 -13.13 -11.01
CA ILE A 209 4.61 -13.54 -11.53
C ILE A 209 3.50 -12.57 -11.09
N SER A 210 2.50 -12.42 -11.94
CA SER A 210 1.26 -11.71 -11.62
C SER A 210 0.12 -12.71 -11.53
N LEU A 211 -0.65 -12.65 -10.46
CA LEU A 211 -1.77 -13.54 -10.17
C LEU A 211 -3.09 -12.77 -10.19
N ASP A 212 -4.15 -13.44 -10.54
CA ASP A 212 -5.50 -12.96 -10.23
C ASP A 212 -5.84 -13.21 -8.75
N GLU A 213 -7.00 -12.74 -8.32
CA GLU A 213 -7.39 -12.80 -6.91
C GLU A 213 -7.56 -14.26 -6.41
N ASP A 214 -8.18 -15.12 -7.20
CA ASP A 214 -8.38 -16.53 -6.84
C ASP A 214 -7.05 -17.30 -6.76
N GLN A 215 -6.12 -17.01 -7.66
CA GLN A 215 -4.77 -17.56 -7.62
C GLN A 215 -3.98 -17.06 -6.41
N LEU A 216 -4.14 -15.79 -6.03
CA LEU A 216 -3.49 -15.22 -4.85
C LEU A 216 -4.02 -15.85 -3.56
N ILE A 217 -5.35 -16.03 -3.45
CA ILE A 217 -5.97 -16.72 -2.31
C ILE A 217 -5.45 -18.15 -2.25
N SER A 218 -5.48 -18.88 -3.37
CA SER A 218 -4.95 -20.26 -3.45
C SER A 218 -3.48 -20.32 -3.00
N SER A 219 -2.66 -19.35 -3.43
CA SER A 219 -1.24 -19.30 -3.04
C SER A 219 -1.07 -19.19 -1.54
N PHE A 220 -1.83 -18.32 -0.87
CA PHE A 220 -1.78 -18.20 0.59
C PHE A 220 -2.30 -19.47 1.30
N GLN A 221 -3.38 -20.08 0.79
CA GLN A 221 -3.95 -21.28 1.40
C GLN A 221 -3.06 -22.52 1.29
N HIS A 222 -2.18 -22.59 0.29
CA HIS A 222 -1.30 -23.74 0.05
C HIS A 222 0.17 -23.47 0.39
N ALA A 223 0.56 -22.23 0.66
CA ALA A 223 1.92 -21.93 1.09
C ALA A 223 2.18 -22.35 2.53
N GLU A 224 3.36 -22.91 2.79
CA GLU A 224 3.85 -23.17 4.14
C GLU A 224 4.12 -21.87 4.89
N ALA A 225 4.68 -20.87 4.19
CA ALA A 225 4.92 -19.56 4.78
C ALA A 225 4.97 -18.42 3.75
N LEU A 226 4.54 -17.24 4.19
CA LEU A 226 4.85 -15.95 3.58
C LEU A 226 6.10 -15.37 4.24
N LEU A 227 7.14 -15.07 3.44
CA LEU A 227 8.30 -14.27 3.87
C LEU A 227 8.06 -12.82 3.46
N PHE A 228 8.02 -11.92 4.44
CA PHE A 228 7.72 -10.51 4.21
C PHE A 228 8.74 -9.58 4.91
N PRO A 229 9.99 -9.51 4.41
CA PRO A 229 11.09 -8.78 5.04
C PRO A 229 11.06 -7.28 4.79
N SER A 230 9.91 -6.72 4.40
CA SER A 230 9.77 -5.30 4.09
C SER A 230 10.16 -4.42 5.28
N VAL A 231 11.06 -3.49 5.07
CA VAL A 231 11.56 -2.58 6.13
C VAL A 231 10.62 -1.40 6.41
N SER A 232 9.64 -1.18 5.55
CA SER A 232 8.68 -0.08 5.72
C SER A 232 7.41 -0.33 4.91
N GLU A 233 6.27 -0.28 5.60
CA GLU A 233 4.93 -0.40 5.01
C GLU A 233 4.00 0.69 5.53
N GLY A 234 2.93 0.96 4.78
CA GLY A 234 1.84 1.79 5.25
C GLY A 234 0.91 1.03 6.19
N PHE A 235 0.57 -0.23 5.84
CA PHE A 235 -0.26 -1.14 6.61
C PHE A 235 0.32 -2.55 6.62
N GLY A 236 0.39 -3.24 5.48
CA GLY A 236 0.84 -4.63 5.37
C GLY A 236 -0.31 -5.58 5.04
N TYR A 237 -1.01 -5.33 3.94
CA TYR A 237 -2.07 -6.22 3.47
C TYR A 237 -1.62 -7.66 3.30
N PRO A 238 -0.50 -7.98 2.59
CA PRO A 238 -0.12 -9.37 2.37
C PRO A 238 0.07 -10.21 3.65
N PRO A 239 0.74 -9.71 4.71
CA PRO A 239 0.77 -10.41 5.99
C PRO A 239 -0.60 -10.66 6.61
N ALA A 240 -1.51 -9.67 6.57
CA ALA A 240 -2.85 -9.81 7.13
C ALA A 240 -3.71 -10.80 6.34
N GLU A 241 -3.65 -10.76 5.02
CA GLU A 241 -4.32 -11.68 4.09
C GLU A 241 -3.80 -13.11 4.26
N ALA A 242 -2.48 -13.28 4.32
CA ALA A 242 -1.84 -14.58 4.56
C ALA A 242 -2.28 -15.21 5.89
N MET A 243 -2.31 -14.43 6.98
CA MET A 243 -2.81 -14.91 8.28
C MET A 243 -4.29 -15.30 8.22
N ALA A 244 -5.13 -14.53 7.52
CA ALA A 244 -6.54 -14.86 7.33
C ALA A 244 -6.72 -16.15 6.50
N ALA A 245 -5.81 -16.42 5.57
CA ALA A 245 -5.77 -17.67 4.79
C ALA A 245 -5.14 -18.86 5.53
N GLY A 246 -4.68 -18.67 6.77
CA GLY A 246 -4.02 -19.72 7.56
C GLY A 246 -2.55 -19.95 7.22
N CYS A 247 -1.95 -19.12 6.36
CA CYS A 247 -0.53 -19.17 6.04
C CYS A 247 0.32 -18.64 7.20
N LYS A 248 1.45 -19.29 7.49
CA LYS A 248 2.42 -18.78 8.47
C LYS A 248 3.09 -17.53 7.90
N VAL A 249 3.30 -16.51 8.75
CA VAL A 249 3.92 -15.25 8.33
C VAL A 249 5.21 -15.02 9.08
N LEU A 250 6.30 -14.84 8.33
CA LEU A 250 7.58 -14.35 8.85
C LEU A 250 7.82 -12.96 8.27
N ALA A 251 7.68 -11.95 9.11
CA ALA A 251 7.84 -10.55 8.72
C ALA A 251 8.97 -9.88 9.50
N SER A 252 9.53 -8.82 8.92
CA SER A 252 10.51 -7.97 9.62
C SER A 252 9.87 -7.26 10.81
N ASP A 253 10.65 -6.99 11.84
CA ASP A 253 10.28 -6.13 12.97
C ASP A 253 10.17 -4.67 12.48
N SER A 254 8.99 -4.30 12.01
CA SER A 254 8.68 -2.95 11.57
C SER A 254 7.40 -2.44 12.25
N ALA A 255 7.30 -1.11 12.40
CA ALA A 255 6.19 -0.50 13.12
C ALA A 255 4.82 -0.86 12.54
N ALA A 256 4.70 -0.99 11.21
CA ALA A 256 3.45 -1.38 10.57
C ALA A 256 3.12 -2.86 10.79
N HIS A 257 4.13 -3.75 10.71
CA HIS A 257 3.91 -5.18 10.94
C HIS A 257 3.51 -5.46 12.38
N ASN A 258 4.11 -4.79 13.34
CA ASN A 258 3.80 -4.95 14.76
C ASN A 258 2.38 -4.48 15.14
N GLU A 259 1.70 -3.74 14.25
CA GLU A 259 0.29 -3.37 14.46
C GLU A 259 -0.68 -4.48 14.04
N ILE A 260 -0.27 -5.41 13.18
CA ILE A 260 -1.15 -6.43 12.58
C ILE A 260 -0.75 -7.85 12.93
N ILE A 261 0.54 -8.11 13.16
CA ILE A 261 1.04 -9.44 13.52
C ILE A 261 1.10 -9.51 15.05
N PRO A 262 0.36 -10.43 15.69
CA PRO A 262 0.43 -10.62 17.14
C PRO A 262 1.81 -11.13 17.54
N ASN A 263 2.31 -10.63 18.68
CA ASN A 263 3.57 -11.09 19.30
C ASN A 263 3.44 -12.50 19.88
#